data_62522155b5a0daedd89824da42cfba41
#
_entry.id   62522155b5a0daedd89824da42cfba41
#
_cell.length_a   1.000
_cell.length_b   1.000
_cell.length_c   1.000
_cell.angle_alpha   90.00
_cell.angle_beta   90.00
_cell.angle_gamma   90.00
#
_symmetry.space_group_name_H-M   'P 1'
#
loop_
_entity.id
_entity.type
_entity.pdbx_description
1 polymer ?
#
loop_
_entity_poly.entity_id
_entity_poly.type
_entity_poly.pdbx_seq_one_letter_code
_entity_poly.pdbx_strand_id
1 'polypeptide(L)'
;SYDIYSRLLKDRIIFLGEEVNDVSASLVVAELLFLEAEDPGKDIQLYINSPGGSVTAGMAIYDTMQYIKCDVSTICIGMAASMGAFLLCAGAPGKRLALPNSEIMIHQPLLGGLQGQATDIKIHADRIIKIKENLNRIMAERCHKPLEQVMQDTERDNFMSAQEACDYGLIDRVIAHRE
;
A
#
# COMPACT_ATOMS: atom_id res chain seq x y z
N SER A 1 -1.88 -7.26 30.38
CA SER A 1 -0.60 -7.30 29.69
C SER A 1 -0.53 -6.19 28.65
N TYR A 2 0.62 -5.65 28.45
CA TYR A 2 0.85 -4.50 27.60
C TYR A 2 1.24 -4.97 26.20
N ASP A 3 0.37 -4.74 25.21
CA ASP A 3 0.62 -5.07 23.83
C ASP A 3 1.56 -4.03 23.22
N ILE A 4 2.65 -4.48 22.59
CA ILE A 4 3.64 -3.61 21.97
C ILE A 4 3.02 -2.74 20.86
N TYR A 5 2.09 -3.29 20.09
CA TYR A 5 1.40 -2.54 19.03
C TYR A 5 0.52 -1.44 19.61
N SER A 6 -0.13 -1.70 20.75
CA SER A 6 -0.92 -0.68 21.46
C SER A 6 -0.04 0.45 21.99
N ARG A 7 1.20 0.14 22.40
CA ARG A 7 2.16 1.15 22.84
C ARG A 7 2.62 2.02 21.68
N LEU A 8 2.91 1.39 20.52
CA LEU A 8 3.28 2.12 19.30
C LEU A 8 2.15 3.04 18.84
N LEU A 9 0.91 2.58 18.97
CA LEU A 9 -0.26 3.35 18.59
C LEU A 9 -0.36 4.68 19.35
N LYS A 10 0.08 4.72 20.62
CA LYS A 10 0.14 5.97 21.38
C LYS A 10 1.05 7.01 20.76
N ASP A 11 2.08 6.57 20.05
CA ASP A 11 3.00 7.44 19.30
C ASP A 11 2.54 7.64 17.85
N ARG A 12 1.30 7.29 17.53
CA ARG A 12 0.66 7.42 16.23
C ARG A 12 1.31 6.53 15.16
N ILE A 13 1.81 5.37 15.59
CA ILE A 13 2.46 4.39 14.72
C ILE A 13 1.53 3.19 14.54
N ILE A 14 1.25 2.87 13.27
CA ILE A 14 0.53 1.66 12.85
C ILE A 14 1.53 0.77 12.13
N PHE A 15 1.48 -0.53 12.40
CA PHE A 15 2.40 -1.48 11.78
C PHE A 15 1.62 -2.52 10.98
N LEU A 16 1.78 -2.48 9.66
CA LEU A 16 1.28 -3.52 8.76
C LEU A 16 2.43 -4.47 8.45
N GLY A 17 2.60 -5.48 9.31
CA GLY A 17 3.72 -6.42 9.27
C GLY A 17 3.34 -7.81 8.81
N GLU A 18 2.27 -7.93 8.03
CA GLU A 18 1.76 -9.22 7.59
C GLU A 18 1.03 -9.10 6.25
N GLU A 19 0.49 -10.21 5.78
CA GLU A 19 -0.34 -10.24 4.59
C GLU A 19 -1.56 -9.31 4.73
N VAL A 20 -1.93 -8.66 3.64
CA VAL A 20 -3.14 -7.84 3.56
C VAL A 20 -4.35 -8.76 3.36
N ASN A 21 -5.18 -8.85 4.36
CA ASN A 21 -6.43 -9.62 4.34
C ASN A 21 -7.52 -8.86 5.10
N ASP A 22 -8.71 -9.43 5.19
CA ASP A 22 -9.83 -8.73 5.83
C ASP A 22 -9.58 -8.42 7.30
N VAL A 23 -8.85 -9.29 8.01
CA VAL A 23 -8.53 -9.10 9.42
C VAL A 23 -7.48 -7.99 9.61
N SER A 24 -6.35 -8.09 8.91
CA SER A 24 -5.29 -7.08 9.01
C SER A 24 -5.76 -5.72 8.53
N ALA A 25 -6.54 -5.67 7.45
CA ALA A 25 -7.07 -4.42 6.92
C ALA A 25 -8.07 -3.77 7.88
N SER A 26 -8.98 -4.55 8.47
CA SER A 26 -9.94 -4.02 9.43
C SER A 26 -9.25 -3.40 10.65
N LEU A 27 -8.17 -4.02 11.11
CA LEU A 27 -7.39 -3.48 12.23
C LEU A 27 -6.73 -2.16 11.85
N VAL A 28 -6.07 -2.09 10.70
CA VAL A 28 -5.42 -0.86 10.22
C VAL A 28 -6.45 0.26 10.03
N VAL A 29 -7.60 -0.05 9.42
CA VAL A 29 -8.69 0.92 9.24
C VAL A 29 -9.17 1.45 10.57
N ALA A 30 -9.41 0.56 11.55
CA ALA A 30 -9.86 0.97 12.89
C ALA A 30 -8.82 1.86 13.58
N GLU A 31 -7.53 1.53 13.45
CA GLU A 31 -6.45 2.32 14.04
C GLU A 31 -6.33 3.70 13.38
N LEU A 32 -6.48 3.79 12.06
CA LEU A 32 -6.49 5.07 11.35
C LEU A 32 -7.63 5.97 11.83
N LEU A 33 -8.82 5.42 11.93
CA LEU A 33 -10.00 6.17 12.40
C LEU A 33 -9.85 6.61 13.88
N PHE A 34 -9.29 5.74 14.70
CA PHE A 34 -9.03 6.05 16.11
C PHE A 34 -8.03 7.20 16.25
N LEU A 35 -6.93 7.15 15.54
CA LEU A 35 -5.89 8.18 15.61
C LEU A 35 -6.37 9.52 15.05
N GLU A 36 -7.19 9.52 14.01
CA GLU A 36 -7.80 10.76 13.53
C GLU A 36 -8.69 11.40 14.60
N ALA A 37 -9.50 10.59 15.27
CA ALA A 37 -10.38 11.10 16.32
C ALA A 37 -9.58 11.68 17.49
N GLU A 38 -8.42 11.11 17.80
CA GLU A 38 -7.53 11.62 18.86
C GLU A 38 -6.94 13.00 18.51
N ASP A 39 -6.44 13.16 17.30
CA ASP A 39 -5.87 14.43 16.84
C ASP A 39 -5.84 14.47 15.30
N PRO A 40 -6.80 15.14 14.66
CA PRO A 40 -6.86 15.20 13.20
C PRO A 40 -5.76 16.06 12.57
N GLY A 41 -5.00 16.80 13.36
CA GLY A 41 -3.96 17.70 12.87
C GLY A 41 -2.56 17.09 12.86
N LYS A 42 -2.37 15.90 13.40
CA LYS A 42 -1.05 15.26 13.46
C LYS A 42 -0.94 14.10 12.49
N ASP A 43 0.26 13.93 11.94
CA ASP A 43 0.56 12.82 11.03
C ASP A 43 0.42 11.46 11.72
N ILE A 44 0.01 10.50 10.93
CA ILE A 44 0.03 9.09 11.30
C ILE A 44 1.16 8.42 10.53
N GLN A 45 1.91 7.53 11.18
CA GLN A 45 3.00 6.78 10.55
C GLN A 45 2.57 5.34 10.34
N LEU A 46 2.50 4.93 9.08
CA LEU A 46 2.18 3.55 8.69
C LEU A 46 3.45 2.85 8.23
N TYR A 47 3.97 1.96 9.07
CA TYR A 47 5.10 1.10 8.73
C TYR A 47 4.60 -0.11 7.98
N ILE A 48 5.25 -0.44 6.87
CA ILE A 48 4.84 -1.53 5.97
C ILE A 48 5.97 -2.54 5.82
N ASN A 49 5.68 -3.78 6.16
CA ASN A 49 6.50 -4.94 5.88
C ASN A 49 5.54 -6.07 5.47
N SER A 50 5.13 -6.07 4.20
CA SER A 50 4.01 -6.91 3.74
C SER A 50 4.27 -7.45 2.34
N PRO A 51 3.98 -8.73 2.10
CA PRO A 51 4.03 -9.33 0.76
C PRO A 51 2.83 -8.95 -0.10
N GLY A 52 1.88 -8.18 0.43
CA GLY A 52 0.64 -7.88 -0.24
C GLY A 52 -0.49 -8.81 0.17
N GLY A 53 -1.44 -9.03 -0.72
CA GLY A 53 -2.59 -9.89 -0.45
C GLY A 53 -3.85 -9.43 -1.17
N SER A 54 -4.96 -9.43 -0.46
CA SER A 54 -6.27 -9.08 -1.01
C SER A 54 -6.33 -7.64 -1.51
N VAL A 55 -6.73 -7.45 -2.75
CA VAL A 55 -6.89 -6.11 -3.34
C VAL A 55 -8.03 -5.36 -2.66
N THR A 56 -9.18 -6.01 -2.44
CA THR A 56 -10.32 -5.34 -1.79
C THR A 56 -10.00 -4.91 -0.37
N ALA A 57 -9.31 -5.75 0.39
CA ALA A 57 -8.85 -5.40 1.74
C ALA A 57 -7.85 -4.23 1.70
N GLY A 58 -6.91 -4.26 0.76
CA GLY A 58 -5.96 -3.16 0.57
C GLY A 58 -6.62 -1.86 0.18
N MET A 59 -7.66 -1.91 -0.67
CA MET A 59 -8.40 -0.70 -1.05
C MET A 59 -9.18 -0.10 0.12
N ALA A 60 -9.62 -0.92 1.07
CA ALA A 60 -10.23 -0.41 2.29
C ALA A 60 -9.23 0.45 3.09
N ILE A 61 -7.99 -0.02 3.19
CA ILE A 61 -6.92 0.77 3.82
C ILE A 61 -6.64 2.04 3.01
N TYR A 62 -6.47 1.90 1.70
CA TYR A 62 -6.17 3.02 0.80
C TYR A 62 -7.22 4.12 0.93
N ASP A 63 -8.49 3.77 0.79
CA ASP A 63 -9.57 4.74 0.86
C ASP A 63 -9.63 5.43 2.22
N THR A 64 -9.39 4.69 3.30
CA THR A 64 -9.36 5.27 4.66
C THR A 64 -8.20 6.25 4.81
N MET A 65 -7.01 5.92 4.27
CA MET A 65 -5.86 6.82 4.27
C MET A 65 -6.19 8.15 3.58
N GLN A 66 -6.95 8.10 2.50
CA GLN A 66 -7.35 9.31 1.76
C GLN A 66 -8.52 10.04 2.42
N TYR A 67 -9.40 9.29 3.08
CA TYR A 67 -10.63 9.82 3.69
C TYR A 67 -10.37 10.66 4.94
N ILE A 68 -9.44 10.23 5.79
CA ILE A 68 -9.15 10.90 7.07
C ILE A 68 -8.43 12.23 6.85
N LYS A 69 -8.53 13.11 7.82
CA LYS A 69 -7.91 14.46 7.75
C LYS A 69 -6.41 14.45 8.00
N CYS A 70 -5.92 13.47 8.75
CA CYS A 70 -4.49 13.33 9.00
C CYS A 70 -3.73 12.96 7.73
N ASP A 71 -2.53 13.51 7.54
CA ASP A 71 -1.60 12.95 6.58
C ASP A 71 -1.09 11.61 7.10
N VAL A 72 -1.01 10.62 6.22
CA VAL A 72 -0.44 9.32 6.55
C VAL A 72 0.92 9.22 5.87
N SER A 73 1.97 9.22 6.69
CA SER A 73 3.34 8.93 6.22
C SER A 73 3.51 7.42 6.12
N THR A 74 4.09 6.93 5.03
CA THR A 74 4.34 5.50 4.83
C THR A 74 5.84 5.22 4.86
N ILE A 75 6.24 4.12 5.52
CA ILE A 75 7.65 3.75 5.67
C ILE A 75 7.80 2.25 5.42
N CYS A 76 8.57 1.88 4.41
CA CYS A 76 8.86 0.47 4.14
C CYS A 76 10.02 -0.02 5.00
N ILE A 77 9.79 -1.12 5.71
CA ILE A 77 10.81 -1.87 6.43
C ILE A 77 10.81 -3.29 5.88
N GLY A 78 11.95 -3.78 5.42
CA GLY A 78 12.04 -5.13 4.86
C GLY A 78 11.49 -5.20 3.45
N MET A 79 10.19 -5.39 3.31
CA MET A 79 9.59 -5.56 1.99
C MET A 79 8.21 -4.91 1.90
N ALA A 80 7.94 -4.30 0.76
CA ALA A 80 6.59 -3.90 0.38
C ALA A 80 6.33 -4.42 -1.04
N ALA A 81 5.53 -5.46 -1.14
CA ALA A 81 5.27 -6.12 -2.41
C ALA A 81 3.79 -6.08 -2.77
N SER A 82 3.51 -5.94 -4.06
CA SER A 82 2.15 -6.01 -4.59
C SER A 82 1.25 -4.96 -3.92
N MET A 83 0.19 -5.37 -3.24
CA MET A 83 -0.69 -4.45 -2.52
C MET A 83 0.06 -3.67 -1.42
N GLY A 84 1.11 -4.25 -0.84
CA GLY A 84 1.99 -3.54 0.09
C GLY A 84 2.73 -2.37 -0.55
N ALA A 85 3.23 -2.55 -1.77
CA ALA A 85 3.87 -1.48 -2.54
C ALA A 85 2.86 -0.38 -2.92
N PHE A 86 1.64 -0.78 -3.27
CA PHE A 86 0.56 0.14 -3.58
C PHE A 86 0.24 1.05 -2.37
N LEU A 87 0.12 0.46 -1.19
CA LEU A 87 -0.14 1.21 0.05
C LEU A 87 1.04 2.12 0.42
N LEU A 88 2.27 1.66 0.20
CA LEU A 88 3.47 2.48 0.41
C LEU A 88 3.42 3.75 -0.45
N CYS A 89 3.10 3.60 -1.71
CA CYS A 89 3.00 4.69 -2.67
C CYS A 89 1.80 5.62 -2.38
N ALA A 90 0.83 5.15 -1.60
CA ALA A 90 -0.38 5.88 -1.26
C ALA A 90 -0.23 6.87 -0.10
N GLY A 91 0.94 6.95 0.51
CA GLY A 91 1.22 7.92 1.56
C GLY A 91 1.11 9.37 1.08
N ALA A 92 1.04 10.30 2.01
CA ALA A 92 0.97 11.72 1.68
C ALA A 92 2.20 12.14 0.87
N PRO A 93 2.04 12.99 -0.15
CA PRO A 93 3.17 13.45 -0.95
C PRO A 93 4.29 14.07 -0.09
N GLY A 94 5.52 13.66 -0.35
CA GLY A 94 6.70 14.07 0.42
C GLY A 94 6.94 13.24 1.69
N LYS A 95 6.03 12.35 2.04
CA LYS A 95 6.07 11.58 3.29
C LYS A 95 6.07 10.06 3.08
N ARG A 96 6.50 9.63 1.89
CA ARG A 96 6.60 8.20 1.53
C ARG A 96 8.07 7.81 1.59
N LEU A 97 8.41 6.89 2.48
CA LEU A 97 9.79 6.61 2.88
C LEU A 97 10.11 5.12 2.78
N ALA A 98 11.39 4.79 2.67
CA ALA A 98 11.87 3.42 2.79
C ALA A 98 13.24 3.40 3.47
N LEU A 99 13.50 2.36 4.25
CA LEU A 99 14.83 2.13 4.82
C LEU A 99 15.76 1.59 3.72
N PRO A 100 17.09 1.77 3.86
CA PRO A 100 18.01 1.56 2.73
C PRO A 100 18.06 0.15 2.15
N ASN A 101 17.78 -0.86 2.95
CA ASN A 101 17.84 -2.26 2.51
C ASN A 101 16.46 -2.85 2.23
N SER A 102 15.44 -2.00 2.12
CA SER A 102 14.09 -2.44 1.77
C SER A 102 14.00 -2.83 0.31
N GLU A 103 13.11 -3.78 0.02
CA GLU A 103 12.78 -4.19 -1.33
C GLU A 103 11.32 -3.84 -1.62
N ILE A 104 11.08 -3.26 -2.78
CA ILE A 104 9.73 -2.90 -3.23
C ILE A 104 9.44 -3.67 -4.53
N MET A 105 8.28 -4.31 -4.59
CA MET A 105 7.90 -5.07 -5.79
C MET A 105 6.52 -4.66 -6.26
N ILE A 106 6.44 -4.31 -7.55
CA ILE A 106 5.18 -4.00 -8.20
C ILE A 106 4.85 -5.06 -9.24
N HIS A 107 3.58 -5.39 -9.35
CA HIS A 107 3.05 -6.27 -10.38
C HIS A 107 1.53 -6.05 -10.53
N GLN A 108 0.97 -6.64 -11.57
CA GLN A 108 -0.47 -6.61 -11.77
C GLN A 108 -1.18 -7.58 -10.82
N PRO A 109 -2.45 -7.32 -10.47
CA PRO A 109 -3.26 -8.31 -9.78
C PRO A 109 -3.30 -9.61 -10.57
N LEU A 110 -3.03 -10.71 -9.89
CA LEU A 110 -3.04 -12.02 -10.53
C LEU A 110 -4.47 -12.56 -10.59
N LEU A 111 -4.79 -13.16 -11.74
CA LEU A 111 -6.02 -13.91 -11.92
C LEU A 111 -5.79 -15.33 -11.41
N GLY A 112 -6.45 -15.70 -10.33
CA GLY A 112 -6.46 -17.09 -9.87
C GLY A 112 -7.24 -17.99 -10.83
N GLY A 113 -7.13 -19.29 -10.67
CA GLY A 113 -7.91 -20.24 -11.47
C GLY A 113 -9.41 -19.98 -11.35
N LEU A 114 -10.06 -19.73 -12.47
CA LEU A 114 -11.51 -19.52 -12.51
C LEU A 114 -12.20 -20.80 -12.94
N GLN A 115 -13.21 -21.20 -12.17
CA GLN A 115 -14.07 -22.37 -12.48
C GLN A 115 -15.51 -21.90 -12.51
N GLY A 116 -16.31 -22.53 -13.37
CA GLY A 116 -17.72 -22.27 -13.48
C GLY A 116 -18.18 -22.09 -14.92
N GLN A 117 -19.37 -21.56 -15.08
CA GLN A 117 -19.94 -21.30 -16.40
C GLN A 117 -19.19 -20.15 -17.10
N ALA A 118 -19.17 -20.18 -18.44
CA ALA A 118 -18.49 -19.18 -19.25
C ALA A 118 -18.94 -17.74 -18.91
N THR A 119 -20.22 -17.56 -18.62
CA THR A 119 -20.78 -16.25 -18.24
C THR A 119 -20.17 -15.75 -16.92
N ASP A 120 -20.03 -16.64 -15.93
CA ASP A 120 -19.44 -16.30 -14.64
C ASP A 120 -17.97 -15.99 -14.77
N ILE A 121 -17.24 -16.75 -15.58
CA ILE A 121 -15.81 -16.52 -15.88
C ILE A 121 -15.63 -15.13 -16.50
N LYS A 122 -16.51 -14.77 -17.44
CA LYS A 122 -16.47 -13.44 -18.08
C LYS A 122 -16.70 -12.32 -17.07
N ILE A 123 -17.67 -12.46 -16.19
CA ILE A 123 -17.96 -11.46 -15.15
C ILE A 123 -16.75 -11.25 -14.25
N HIS A 124 -16.10 -12.33 -13.79
CA HIS A 124 -14.91 -12.24 -12.95
C HIS A 124 -13.71 -11.67 -13.70
N ALA A 125 -13.52 -12.04 -14.96
CA ALA A 125 -12.45 -11.50 -15.79
C ALA A 125 -12.62 -10.00 -16.01
N ASP A 126 -13.83 -9.54 -16.34
CA ASP A 126 -14.13 -8.12 -16.52
C ASP A 126 -13.90 -7.33 -15.22
N ARG A 127 -14.26 -7.92 -14.08
CA ARG A 127 -14.04 -7.31 -12.75
C ARG A 127 -12.57 -7.12 -12.48
N ILE A 128 -11.73 -8.12 -12.74
CA ILE A 128 -10.28 -8.04 -12.52
C ILE A 128 -9.64 -7.01 -13.43
N ILE A 129 -10.07 -6.91 -14.67
CA ILE A 129 -9.58 -5.88 -15.60
C ILE A 129 -9.86 -4.48 -15.05
N LYS A 130 -11.06 -4.24 -14.53
CA LYS A 130 -11.42 -2.94 -13.94
C LYS A 130 -10.58 -2.63 -12.69
N ILE A 131 -10.36 -3.62 -11.84
CA ILE A 131 -9.51 -3.47 -10.65
C ILE A 131 -8.09 -3.09 -11.08
N LYS A 132 -7.54 -3.80 -12.04
CA LYS A 132 -6.19 -3.55 -12.58
C LYS A 132 -6.08 -2.13 -13.14
N GLU A 133 -7.03 -1.71 -13.94
CA GLU A 133 -7.04 -0.36 -14.51
C GLU A 133 -7.06 0.71 -13.43
N ASN A 134 -7.87 0.51 -12.39
CA ASN A 134 -7.97 1.45 -11.28
C ASN A 134 -6.66 1.54 -10.49
N LEU A 135 -6.05 0.39 -10.16
CA LEU A 135 -4.77 0.35 -9.45
C LEU A 135 -3.66 1.02 -10.26
N ASN A 136 -3.56 0.70 -11.54
CA ASN A 136 -2.54 1.27 -12.41
C ASN A 136 -2.71 2.78 -12.57
N ARG A 137 -3.95 3.25 -12.70
CA ARG A 137 -4.23 4.68 -12.80
C ARG A 137 -3.80 5.43 -11.54
N ILE A 138 -4.15 4.91 -10.37
CA ILE A 138 -3.76 5.53 -9.09
C ILE A 138 -2.23 5.53 -8.97
N MET A 139 -1.56 4.42 -9.27
CA MET A 139 -0.11 4.33 -9.21
C MET A 139 0.55 5.30 -10.19
N ALA A 140 0.03 5.41 -11.40
CA ALA A 140 0.54 6.34 -12.41
C ALA A 140 0.45 7.80 -11.92
N GLU A 141 -0.68 8.18 -11.36
CA GLU A 141 -0.87 9.52 -10.77
C GLU A 141 0.11 9.77 -9.63
N ARG A 142 0.27 8.79 -8.74
CA ARG A 142 1.14 8.89 -7.56
C ARG A 142 2.63 8.95 -7.91
N CYS A 143 3.02 8.23 -8.95
CA CYS A 143 4.42 8.18 -9.41
C CYS A 143 4.74 9.26 -10.45
N HIS A 144 3.77 10.04 -10.87
CA HIS A 144 3.91 11.04 -11.95
C HIS A 144 4.43 10.42 -13.24
N LYS A 145 3.90 9.25 -13.59
CA LYS A 145 4.27 8.51 -14.81
C LYS A 145 3.06 8.31 -15.71
N PRO A 146 3.30 8.17 -17.04
CA PRO A 146 2.22 7.80 -17.94
C PRO A 146 1.62 6.46 -17.56
N LEU A 147 0.29 6.32 -17.70
CA LEU A 147 -0.39 5.06 -17.39
C LEU A 147 0.20 3.88 -18.16
N GLU A 148 0.51 4.07 -19.44
CA GLU A 148 1.09 3.04 -20.31
C GLU A 148 2.43 2.52 -19.76
N GLN A 149 3.24 3.40 -19.21
CA GLN A 149 4.51 3.03 -18.58
C GLN A 149 4.29 2.14 -17.35
N VAL A 150 3.36 2.51 -16.49
CA VAL A 150 3.03 1.73 -15.29
C VAL A 150 2.47 0.36 -15.69
N MET A 151 1.63 0.31 -16.72
CA MET A 151 1.09 -0.95 -17.22
C MET A 151 2.19 -1.90 -17.70
N GLN A 152 3.19 -1.38 -18.40
CA GLN A 152 4.33 -2.16 -18.84
C GLN A 152 5.20 -2.62 -17.66
N ASP A 153 5.49 -1.70 -16.73
CA ASP A 153 6.38 -1.96 -15.60
C ASP A 153 5.79 -2.94 -14.59
N THR A 154 4.47 -3.09 -14.56
CA THR A 154 3.76 -4.01 -13.67
C THR A 154 3.34 -5.31 -14.34
N GLU A 155 3.62 -5.50 -15.61
CA GLU A 155 3.17 -6.71 -16.32
C GLU A 155 3.77 -7.99 -15.74
N ARG A 156 5.00 -7.90 -15.23
CA ARG A 156 5.66 -8.98 -14.50
C ARG A 156 6.19 -8.45 -13.19
N ASP A 157 6.56 -9.35 -12.28
CA ASP A 157 7.15 -8.97 -11.01
C ASP A 157 8.36 -8.07 -11.24
N ASN A 158 8.27 -6.85 -10.75
CA ASN A 158 9.29 -5.83 -10.92
C ASN A 158 9.85 -5.47 -9.54
N PHE A 159 11.02 -6.02 -9.22
CA PHE A 159 11.68 -5.82 -7.94
C PHE A 159 12.56 -4.58 -7.99
N MET A 160 12.42 -3.71 -7.01
CA MET A 160 13.18 -2.47 -6.88
C MET A 160 13.87 -2.39 -5.53
N SER A 161 15.09 -1.88 -5.53
CA SER A 161 15.73 -1.41 -4.30
C SER A 161 15.00 -0.15 -3.79
N ALA A 162 15.30 0.26 -2.57
CA ALA A 162 14.73 1.51 -2.03
C ALA A 162 15.04 2.70 -2.93
N GLN A 163 16.28 2.82 -3.40
CA GLN A 163 16.68 3.92 -4.29
C GLN A 163 15.98 3.85 -5.65
N GLU A 164 15.86 2.67 -6.23
CA GLU A 164 15.14 2.49 -7.49
C GLU A 164 13.66 2.85 -7.35
N ALA A 165 13.04 2.50 -6.23
CA ALA A 165 11.65 2.88 -5.92
C ALA A 165 11.50 4.39 -5.76
N CYS A 166 12.49 5.04 -5.17
CA CYS A 166 12.54 6.50 -5.08
C CYS A 166 12.64 7.15 -6.46
N ASP A 167 13.54 6.67 -7.29
CA ASP A 167 13.73 7.17 -8.66
C ASP A 167 12.49 6.94 -9.53
N TYR A 168 11.76 5.85 -9.28
CA TYR A 168 10.52 5.54 -9.97
C TYR A 168 9.37 6.46 -9.55
N GLY A 169 9.39 6.95 -8.33
CA GLY A 169 8.32 7.79 -7.77
C GLY A 169 7.36 7.06 -6.85
N LEU A 170 7.67 5.81 -6.49
CA LEU A 170 6.87 5.05 -5.52
C LEU A 170 7.03 5.60 -4.11
N ILE A 171 8.19 6.15 -3.81
CA ILE A 171 8.49 6.81 -2.54
C ILE A 171 9.19 8.13 -2.80
N ASP A 172 9.28 8.94 -1.75
CA ASP A 172 9.87 10.29 -1.85
C ASP A 172 11.31 10.34 -1.36
N ARG A 173 11.68 9.52 -0.36
CA ARG A 173 13.04 9.52 0.20
C ARG A 173 13.42 8.16 0.75
N VAL A 174 14.71 7.86 0.65
CA VAL A 174 15.34 6.74 1.38
C VAL A 174 15.98 7.33 2.63
N ILE A 175 15.65 6.77 3.79
CA ILE A 175 16.18 7.25 5.08
C ILE A 175 16.92 6.14 5.81
N ALA A 176 18.11 6.45 6.30
CA ALA A 176 18.93 5.50 7.08
C ALA A 176 18.72 5.67 8.59
N HIS A 177 18.34 6.86 9.02
CA HIS A 177 18.17 7.20 10.43
C HIS A 177 16.87 8.00 10.62
N ARG A 178 16.28 7.88 11.82
CA ARG A 178 15.09 8.68 12.16
C ARG A 178 15.49 10.16 12.23
N GLU A 179 14.65 10.98 11.61
CA GLU A 179 14.80 12.44 11.62
C GLU A 179 14.13 13.08 12.83
#